data_db643366ce44e1ff6f3ae5a3a432e1bf
#
_entry.id   db643366ce44e1ff6f3ae5a3a432e1bf
#
_cell.length_a   1.000
_cell.length_b   1.000
_cell.length_c   1.000
_cell.angle_alpha   90.00
_cell.angle_beta   90.00
_cell.angle_gamma   90.00
#
_symmetry.space_group_name_H-M   'P 1'
#
loop_
_entity.id
_entity.type
_entity.pdbx_description
1 polymer ?
#
loop_
_entity_poly.entity_id
_entity_poly.type
_entity_poly.pdbx_seq_one_letter_code
_entity_poly.pdbx_strand_id
1 'polypeptide(L)'
;MKKALVHDWYYVNGGAEKVIRSIANTWDDFDYYALVDFLNENDRKFILNGAKVQTSFIQKLPTAKNNHRKFLQLFPLAIEQFDLNQYDLIISSSASVAKGVLTHSEQLHICYCHSPMRYAWDLYHEYLDSANLKKGIKATYAKWVLHRIRQWDIISVNRVDYFISNSNFIGTRI
;
A
#
# COMPACT_ATOMS: atom_id res chain seq x y z
N MET A 1 -16.92 14.83 9.15
CA MET A 1 -16.46 13.71 8.31
C MET A 1 -15.05 13.37 8.74
N LYS A 2 -14.85 12.20 9.35
CA LYS A 2 -13.52 11.69 9.74
C LYS A 2 -12.84 11.05 8.53
N LYS A 3 -11.54 11.25 8.37
CA LYS A 3 -10.81 10.84 7.17
C LYS A 3 -9.57 10.03 7.53
N ALA A 4 -9.36 8.91 6.83
CA ALA A 4 -8.13 8.12 6.88
C ALA A 4 -7.40 8.15 5.54
N LEU A 5 -6.08 8.29 5.57
CA LEU A 5 -5.21 8.13 4.43
C LEU A 5 -4.31 6.93 4.66
N VAL A 6 -4.47 5.92 3.83
CA VAL A 6 -3.70 4.67 3.92
C VAL A 6 -2.68 4.62 2.79
N HIS A 7 -1.42 4.42 3.13
CA HIS A 7 -0.33 4.27 2.16
C HIS A 7 0.36 2.91 2.31
N ASP A 8 0.98 2.43 1.25
CA ASP A 8 1.67 1.13 1.31
C ASP A 8 2.80 1.13 2.34
N TRP A 9 3.72 2.10 2.27
CA TRP A 9 4.86 2.26 3.19
C TRP A 9 5.52 3.62 3.03
N TYR A 10 6.11 4.12 4.10
CA TYR A 10 6.88 5.37 4.11
C TYR A 10 8.36 5.09 4.34
N TYR A 11 9.20 5.42 3.35
CA TYR A 11 10.67 5.29 3.43
C TYR A 11 11.42 6.52 2.96
N VAL A 12 10.95 7.15 1.91
CA VAL A 12 11.62 8.24 1.21
C VAL A 12 10.61 9.28 0.75
N ASN A 13 11.08 10.46 0.38
CA ASN A 13 10.27 11.48 -0.27
C ASN A 13 10.24 11.23 -1.79
N GLY A 14 9.43 10.28 -2.22
CA GLY A 14 9.27 9.89 -3.61
C GLY A 14 8.06 10.51 -4.30
N GLY A 15 7.69 9.97 -5.45
CA GLY A 15 6.56 10.45 -6.24
C GLY A 15 5.21 10.21 -5.57
N ALA A 16 5.02 9.05 -4.94
CA ALA A 16 3.80 8.70 -4.24
C ALA A 16 3.57 9.60 -3.01
N GLU A 17 4.64 9.87 -2.27
CA GLU A 17 4.60 10.72 -1.08
C GLU A 17 4.31 12.20 -1.43
N LYS A 18 4.72 12.65 -2.61
CA LYS A 18 4.34 13.99 -3.12
C LYS A 18 2.84 14.07 -3.42
N VAL A 19 2.22 13.01 -3.90
CA VAL A 19 0.77 12.93 -4.09
C VAL A 19 0.07 12.98 -2.72
N ILE A 20 0.54 12.21 -1.75
CA ILE A 20 0.01 12.24 -0.37
C ILE A 20 0.08 13.64 0.20
N ARG A 21 1.21 14.33 0.04
CA ARG A 21 1.35 15.73 0.46
C ARG A 21 0.31 16.64 -0.21
N SER A 22 0.08 16.46 -1.51
CA SER A 22 -0.91 17.26 -2.24
C SER A 22 -2.33 17.02 -1.71
N ILE A 23 -2.67 15.75 -1.41
CA ILE A 23 -3.94 15.37 -0.80
C ILE A 23 -4.07 16.00 0.60
N ALA A 24 -3.04 15.87 1.43
CA ALA A 24 -2.99 16.41 2.78
C ALA A 24 -3.06 17.94 2.84
N ASN A 25 -2.56 18.62 1.82
CA ASN A 25 -2.66 20.09 1.71
C ASN A 25 -4.01 20.57 1.16
N THR A 26 -4.77 19.68 0.52
CA THR A 26 -6.10 20.01 -0.02
C THR A 26 -7.19 19.77 1.02
N TRP A 27 -7.03 18.76 1.84
CA TRP A 27 -7.97 18.40 2.91
C TRP A 27 -7.20 18.18 4.20
N ASP A 28 -7.54 18.94 5.22
CA ASP A 28 -6.96 18.78 6.56
C ASP A 28 -7.52 17.55 7.30
N ASP A 29 -6.93 17.21 8.44
CA ASP A 29 -7.43 16.25 9.43
C ASP A 29 -7.51 14.80 8.96
N PHE A 30 -6.45 14.32 8.30
CA PHE A 30 -6.28 12.88 8.06
C PHE A 30 -5.57 12.19 9.23
N ASP A 31 -6.07 11.01 9.58
CA ASP A 31 -5.29 10.01 10.27
C ASP A 31 -4.55 9.15 9.25
N TYR A 32 -3.24 8.94 9.47
CA TYR A 32 -2.37 8.28 8.51
C TYR A 32 -2.07 6.84 8.92
N TYR A 33 -2.13 5.94 7.95
CA TYR A 33 -1.88 4.51 8.09
C TYR A 33 -0.89 4.01 7.04
N ALA A 34 0.00 3.08 7.41
CA ALA A 34 0.87 2.37 6.46
C ALA A 34 1.36 1.05 7.03
N LEU A 35 1.81 0.13 6.17
CA LEU A 35 2.45 -1.10 6.63
C LEU A 35 3.64 -0.81 7.54
N VAL A 36 4.49 0.13 7.11
CA VAL A 36 5.67 0.57 7.85
C VAL A 36 5.94 2.05 7.59
N ASP A 37 6.60 2.70 8.56
CA ASP A 37 7.01 4.09 8.49
C ASP A 37 8.42 4.27 9.05
N PHE A 38 9.33 4.65 8.17
CA PHE A 38 10.75 4.89 8.47
C PHE A 38 11.21 6.27 7.96
N LEU A 39 10.27 7.20 7.76
CA LEU A 39 10.62 8.59 7.41
C LEU A 39 11.49 9.22 8.49
N ASN A 40 12.48 9.99 8.05
CA ASN A 40 13.16 10.93 8.93
C ASN A 40 12.23 12.12 9.26
N GLU A 41 12.59 12.91 10.26
CA GLU A 41 11.77 14.03 10.74
C GLU A 41 11.52 15.10 9.67
N ASN A 42 12.51 15.38 8.82
CA ASN A 42 12.40 16.40 7.77
C ASN A 42 11.39 15.96 6.70
N ASP A 43 11.51 14.72 6.23
CA ASP A 43 10.58 14.16 5.24
C ASP A 43 9.16 14.03 5.82
N ARG A 44 9.03 13.60 7.09
CA ARG A 44 7.74 13.56 7.79
C ARG A 44 7.08 14.94 7.87
N LYS A 45 7.85 15.95 8.26
CA LYS A 45 7.35 17.33 8.29
C LYS A 45 6.93 17.81 6.92
N PHE A 46 7.69 17.45 5.89
CA PHE A 46 7.41 17.86 4.53
C PHE A 46 6.18 17.16 3.93
N ILE A 47 6.03 15.83 4.14
CA ILE A 47 4.99 15.01 3.50
C ILE A 47 3.69 15.06 4.29
N LEU A 48 3.77 14.94 5.62
CA LEU A 48 2.65 14.70 6.53
C LEU A 48 2.40 15.87 7.51
N ASN A 49 3.04 17.02 7.29
CA ASN A 49 3.00 18.16 8.22
C ASN A 49 3.38 17.77 9.66
N GLY A 50 4.25 16.75 9.81
CA GLY A 50 4.69 16.24 11.12
C GLY A 50 3.75 15.21 11.75
N ALA A 51 2.65 14.85 11.10
CA ALA A 51 1.70 13.88 11.65
C ALA A 51 2.33 12.50 11.86
N LYS A 52 1.82 11.78 12.85
CA LYS A 52 2.21 10.39 13.11
C LYS A 52 1.45 9.43 12.21
N VAL A 53 2.10 8.32 11.87
CA VAL A 53 1.51 7.23 11.08
C VAL A 53 1.23 6.05 12.00
N GLN A 54 0.02 5.51 11.92
CA GLN A 54 -0.32 4.23 12.54
C GLN A 54 0.20 3.11 11.63
N THR A 55 1.09 2.28 12.17
CA THR A 55 1.76 1.23 11.39
C THR A 55 1.26 -0.15 11.75
N SER A 56 1.37 -1.09 10.79
CA SER A 56 1.03 -2.49 11.03
C SER A 56 2.06 -3.18 11.94
N PHE A 57 1.75 -4.43 12.32
CA PHE A 57 2.69 -5.26 13.08
C PHE A 57 4.02 -5.50 12.36
N ILE A 58 4.05 -5.36 11.02
CA ILE A 58 5.27 -5.53 10.22
C ILE A 58 6.36 -4.54 10.64
N GLN A 59 5.97 -3.33 11.08
CA GLN A 59 6.89 -2.32 11.61
C GLN A 59 7.84 -2.87 12.69
N LYS A 60 7.34 -3.80 13.51
CA LYS A 60 8.05 -4.37 14.66
C LYS A 60 8.87 -5.63 14.31
N LEU A 61 8.73 -6.15 13.09
CA LEU A 61 9.42 -7.37 12.70
C LEU A 61 10.94 -7.13 12.50
N PRO A 62 11.77 -8.10 12.84
CA PRO A 62 13.21 -8.03 12.61
C PRO A 62 13.48 -7.74 11.12
N THR A 63 14.44 -6.87 10.84
CA THR A 63 14.84 -6.46 9.48
C THR A 63 13.80 -5.68 8.67
N ALA A 64 12.59 -5.37 9.19
CA ALA A 64 11.57 -4.62 8.45
C ALA A 64 12.11 -3.29 7.92
N LYS A 65 12.90 -2.57 8.71
CA LYS A 65 13.54 -1.31 8.31
C LYS A 65 14.41 -1.46 7.07
N ASN A 66 15.15 -2.54 6.96
CA ASN A 66 16.10 -2.74 5.86
C ASN A 66 15.46 -3.45 4.66
N ASN A 67 14.47 -4.32 4.91
CA ASN A 67 13.85 -5.11 3.85
C ASN A 67 12.45 -5.62 4.26
N HIS A 68 11.47 -4.72 4.31
CA HIS A 68 10.06 -5.08 4.58
C HIS A 68 9.49 -6.04 3.53
N ARG A 69 9.99 -6.01 2.30
CA ARG A 69 9.51 -6.87 1.20
C ARG A 69 9.71 -8.36 1.44
N LYS A 70 10.56 -8.75 2.39
CA LYS A 70 10.67 -10.15 2.83
C LYS A 70 9.38 -10.67 3.48
N PHE A 71 8.53 -9.77 3.95
CA PHE A 71 7.27 -10.09 4.60
C PHE A 71 6.06 -9.97 3.65
N LEU A 72 6.31 -10.01 2.35
CA LEU A 72 5.29 -9.85 1.32
C LEU A 72 4.06 -10.74 1.53
N GLN A 73 4.25 -11.98 1.97
CA GLN A 73 3.16 -12.92 2.26
C GLN A 73 2.24 -12.46 3.40
N LEU A 74 2.72 -11.55 4.26
CA LEU A 74 1.95 -11.00 5.38
C LEU A 74 1.28 -9.66 5.05
N PHE A 75 1.58 -9.06 3.91
CA PHE A 75 1.05 -7.74 3.54
C PHE A 75 -0.48 -7.70 3.50
N PRO A 76 -1.18 -8.69 2.89
CA PRO A 76 -2.63 -8.74 2.93
C PRO A 76 -3.18 -8.73 4.35
N LEU A 77 -2.68 -9.62 5.19
CA LEU A 77 -3.09 -9.69 6.59
C LEU A 77 -2.83 -8.39 7.34
N ALA A 78 -1.67 -7.78 7.13
CA ALA A 78 -1.24 -6.59 7.84
C ALA A 78 -2.07 -5.35 7.49
N ILE A 79 -2.47 -5.21 6.21
CA ILE A 79 -3.28 -4.07 5.78
C ILE A 79 -4.74 -4.22 6.21
N GLU A 80 -5.26 -5.44 6.25
CA GLU A 80 -6.63 -5.76 6.67
C GLU A 80 -6.86 -5.62 8.18
N GLN A 81 -5.81 -5.52 8.98
CA GLN A 81 -5.94 -5.38 10.45
C GLN A 81 -6.08 -3.94 10.93
N PHE A 82 -6.05 -2.96 10.07
CA PHE A 82 -6.36 -1.60 10.47
C PHE A 82 -7.85 -1.47 10.76
N ASP A 83 -8.19 -1.02 11.96
CA ASP A 83 -9.56 -0.67 12.31
C ASP A 83 -9.87 0.74 11.78
N LEU A 84 -10.60 0.77 10.67
CA LEU A 84 -11.02 2.01 10.01
C LEU A 84 -12.51 2.31 10.19
N ASN A 85 -13.21 1.60 11.07
CA ASN A 85 -14.66 1.73 11.25
C ASN A 85 -15.13 3.14 11.63
N GLN A 86 -14.26 3.95 12.23
CA GLN A 86 -14.62 5.30 12.67
C GLN A 86 -14.56 6.38 11.57
N TYR A 87 -14.10 6.03 10.35
CA TYR A 87 -13.89 6.98 9.26
C TYR A 87 -15.03 6.94 8.25
N ASP A 88 -15.43 8.11 7.80
CA ASP A 88 -16.44 8.27 6.74
C ASP A 88 -15.80 8.20 5.33
N LEU A 89 -14.55 8.68 5.23
CA LEU A 89 -13.76 8.70 3.99
C LEU A 89 -12.42 8.00 4.20
N ILE A 90 -12.11 7.08 3.31
CA ILE A 90 -10.82 6.40 3.24
C ILE A 90 -10.20 6.71 1.89
N ILE A 91 -8.98 7.26 1.91
CA ILE A 91 -8.17 7.44 0.69
C ILE A 91 -7.01 6.47 0.79
N SER A 92 -6.92 5.53 -0.15
CA SER A 92 -5.75 4.67 -0.28
C SER A 92 -4.83 5.14 -1.39
N SER A 93 -3.55 5.38 -1.06
CA SER A 93 -2.48 5.72 -2.00
C SER A 93 -1.66 4.46 -2.26
N SER A 94 -1.97 3.77 -3.37
CA SER A 94 -1.58 2.37 -3.56
C SER A 94 -0.78 2.11 -4.82
N ALA A 95 0.34 1.42 -4.67
CA ALA A 95 1.09 0.70 -5.69
C ALA A 95 1.23 -0.80 -5.33
N SER A 96 0.67 -1.19 -4.19
CA SER A 96 0.74 -2.54 -3.65
C SER A 96 -0.56 -2.90 -2.93
N VAL A 97 -0.63 -2.81 -1.61
CA VAL A 97 -1.71 -3.38 -0.80
C VAL A 97 -2.63 -2.37 -0.13
N ALA A 98 -2.29 -1.08 -0.13
CA ALA A 98 -3.06 -0.07 0.61
C ALA A 98 -4.56 -0.04 0.21
N LYS A 99 -4.89 -0.32 -1.06
CA LYS A 99 -6.28 -0.41 -1.54
C LYS A 99 -7.09 -1.55 -0.91
N GLY A 100 -6.41 -2.52 -0.28
CA GLY A 100 -7.04 -3.70 0.28
C GLY A 100 -7.45 -3.57 1.76
N VAL A 101 -7.52 -2.39 2.32
CA VAL A 101 -8.12 -2.18 3.65
C VAL A 101 -9.56 -2.63 3.69
N LEU A 102 -10.02 -3.05 4.86
CA LEU A 102 -11.43 -3.44 5.06
C LEU A 102 -12.28 -2.19 5.25
N THR A 103 -13.41 -2.15 4.55
CA THR A 103 -14.38 -1.07 4.59
C THR A 103 -15.79 -1.63 4.78
N HIS A 104 -16.74 -0.80 5.19
CA HIS A 104 -18.16 -1.14 5.27
C HIS A 104 -19.01 -0.24 4.38
N SER A 105 -20.27 -0.57 4.18
CA SER A 105 -21.17 0.02 3.18
C SER A 105 -21.45 1.53 3.35
N GLU A 106 -21.20 2.10 4.52
CA GLU A 106 -21.44 3.52 4.80
C GLU A 106 -20.17 4.37 4.65
N GLN A 107 -19.04 3.76 4.27
CA GLN A 107 -17.78 4.44 4.04
C GLN A 107 -17.56 4.69 2.55
N LEU A 108 -16.95 5.82 2.22
CA LEU A 108 -16.45 6.09 0.87
C LEU A 108 -14.97 5.73 0.79
N HIS A 109 -14.62 4.78 -0.09
CA HIS A 109 -13.22 4.40 -0.33
C HIS A 109 -12.76 4.83 -1.72
N ILE A 110 -11.83 5.76 -1.77
CA ILE A 110 -11.20 6.25 -3.01
C ILE A 110 -9.75 5.75 -3.05
N CYS A 111 -9.38 5.04 -4.10
CA CYS A 111 -8.01 4.58 -4.32
C CYS A 111 -7.28 5.45 -5.34
N TYR A 112 -6.25 6.16 -4.91
CA TYR A 112 -5.26 6.73 -5.83
C TYR A 112 -4.27 5.64 -6.22
N CYS A 113 -4.42 5.09 -7.41
CA CYS A 113 -3.60 4.00 -7.92
C CYS A 113 -2.38 4.54 -8.65
N HIS A 114 -1.19 4.42 -8.03
CA HIS A 114 0.08 4.78 -8.65
C HIS A 114 0.46 3.79 -9.75
N SER A 115 0.22 2.50 -9.48
CA SER A 115 0.31 1.40 -10.43
C SER A 115 -0.38 0.17 -9.84
N PRO A 116 -0.85 -0.77 -10.66
CA PRO A 116 -1.14 -2.13 -10.21
C PRO A 116 0.08 -2.78 -9.58
N MET A 117 -0.10 -3.89 -8.84
CA MET A 117 1.01 -4.65 -8.22
C MET A 117 1.97 -5.23 -9.27
N ARG A 118 2.89 -4.42 -9.79
CA ARG A 118 3.75 -4.79 -10.92
C ARG A 118 4.56 -6.07 -10.67
N TYR A 119 5.09 -6.27 -9.47
CA TYR A 119 5.86 -7.46 -9.11
C TYR A 119 5.03 -8.75 -9.09
N ALA A 120 3.73 -8.64 -8.91
CA ALA A 120 2.84 -9.80 -8.93
C ALA A 120 2.26 -10.08 -10.34
N TRP A 121 2.15 -9.06 -11.19
CA TRP A 121 1.53 -9.11 -12.51
C TRP A 121 2.57 -8.92 -13.63
N ASP A 122 2.81 -7.68 -14.03
CA ASP A 122 3.57 -7.34 -15.24
C ASP A 122 5.03 -7.76 -15.19
N LEU A 123 5.66 -7.53 -14.04
CA LEU A 123 7.09 -7.78 -13.83
C LEU A 123 7.33 -9.09 -13.05
N TYR A 124 6.37 -10.01 -13.09
CA TYR A 124 6.46 -11.27 -12.36
C TYR A 124 7.74 -12.06 -12.67
N HIS A 125 8.04 -12.26 -13.94
CA HIS A 125 9.22 -13.00 -14.36
C HIS A 125 10.51 -12.26 -14.04
N GLU A 126 10.56 -10.96 -14.29
CA GLU A 126 11.71 -10.11 -13.98
C GLU A 126 11.98 -10.07 -12.47
N TYR A 127 10.93 -10.03 -11.66
CA TYR A 127 11.05 -10.09 -10.19
C TYR A 127 11.67 -11.41 -9.72
N LEU A 128 11.21 -12.55 -10.25
CA LEU A 128 11.78 -13.86 -9.92
C LEU A 128 13.22 -13.99 -10.39
N ASP A 129 13.55 -13.43 -11.56
CA ASP A 129 14.89 -13.45 -12.11
C ASP A 129 15.87 -12.61 -11.27
N SER A 130 15.50 -11.38 -10.96
CA SER A 130 16.33 -10.46 -10.15
C SER A 130 16.54 -10.94 -8.72
N ALA A 131 15.58 -11.71 -8.17
CA ALA A 131 15.67 -12.32 -6.86
C ALA A 131 16.37 -13.69 -6.86
N ASN A 132 16.88 -14.18 -8.01
CA ASN A 132 17.43 -15.54 -8.18
C ASN A 132 16.46 -16.66 -7.77
N LEU A 133 15.17 -16.47 -8.03
CA LEU A 133 14.08 -17.40 -7.66
C LEU A 133 13.55 -18.18 -8.88
N LYS A 134 14.43 -18.62 -9.78
CA LYS A 134 14.02 -19.37 -10.99
C LYS A 134 13.71 -20.83 -10.69
N LYS A 135 14.53 -21.50 -9.86
CA LYS A 135 14.45 -22.95 -9.57
C LYS A 135 14.64 -23.24 -8.08
N GLY A 136 14.17 -24.42 -7.66
CA GLY A 136 14.32 -24.92 -6.28
C GLY A 136 13.16 -24.55 -5.36
N ILE A 137 13.20 -25.05 -4.13
CA ILE A 137 12.11 -24.93 -3.14
C ILE A 137 11.74 -23.46 -2.84
N LYS A 138 12.75 -22.58 -2.71
CA LYS A 138 12.52 -21.14 -2.47
C LYS A 138 11.76 -20.49 -3.64
N ALA A 139 12.09 -20.88 -4.86
CA ALA A 139 11.39 -20.39 -6.05
C ALA A 139 9.93 -20.86 -6.09
N THR A 140 9.68 -22.13 -5.77
CA THR A 140 8.31 -22.67 -5.70
C THR A 140 7.49 -21.94 -4.64
N TYR A 141 8.06 -21.71 -3.46
CA TYR A 141 7.42 -20.94 -2.40
C TYR A 141 7.11 -19.50 -2.85
N ALA A 142 8.06 -18.79 -3.46
CA ALA A 142 7.86 -17.43 -3.96
C ALA A 142 6.74 -17.37 -5.02
N LYS A 143 6.72 -18.32 -5.95
CA LYS A 143 5.66 -18.45 -6.96
C LYS A 143 4.28 -18.69 -6.33
N TRP A 144 4.22 -19.52 -5.30
CA TRP A 144 2.99 -19.76 -4.55
C TRP A 144 2.52 -18.48 -3.82
N VAL A 145 3.43 -17.77 -3.13
CA VAL A 145 3.11 -16.49 -2.47
C VAL A 145 2.56 -15.48 -3.48
N LEU A 146 3.24 -15.29 -4.61
CA LEU A 146 2.80 -14.35 -5.64
C LEU A 146 1.45 -14.76 -6.26
N HIS A 147 1.18 -16.07 -6.39
CA HIS A 147 -0.14 -16.55 -6.81
C HIS A 147 -1.23 -16.17 -5.79
N ARG A 148 -0.98 -16.38 -4.49
CA ARG A 148 -1.93 -15.98 -3.43
C ARG A 148 -2.14 -14.47 -3.40
N ILE A 149 -1.08 -13.70 -3.59
CA ILE A 149 -1.15 -12.23 -3.67
C ILE A 149 -2.05 -11.80 -4.83
N ARG A 150 -1.92 -12.40 -6.02
CA ARG A 150 -2.80 -12.07 -7.16
C ARG A 150 -4.27 -12.37 -6.88
N GLN A 151 -4.57 -13.50 -6.25
CA GLN A 151 -5.95 -13.83 -5.85
C GLN A 151 -6.52 -12.78 -4.89
N TRP A 152 -5.75 -12.41 -3.88
CA TRP A 152 -6.15 -11.38 -2.93
C TRP A 152 -6.27 -9.99 -3.58
N ASP A 153 -5.37 -9.66 -4.49
CA ASP A 153 -5.36 -8.38 -5.21
C ASP A 153 -6.66 -8.18 -6.02
N ILE A 154 -7.11 -9.21 -6.73
CA ILE A 154 -8.38 -9.19 -7.47
C ILE A 154 -9.57 -9.01 -6.52
N ILE A 155 -9.59 -9.74 -5.40
CA ILE A 155 -10.69 -9.65 -4.44
C ILE A 155 -10.73 -8.26 -3.79
N SER A 156 -9.57 -7.69 -3.50
CA SER A 156 -9.46 -6.39 -2.82
C SER A 156 -9.97 -5.21 -3.65
N VAL A 157 -10.04 -5.34 -4.98
CA VAL A 157 -10.59 -4.31 -5.88
C VAL A 157 -12.06 -4.00 -5.54
N ASN A 158 -12.83 -4.99 -5.12
CA ASN A 158 -14.25 -4.82 -4.77
C ASN A 158 -14.49 -3.97 -3.50
N ARG A 159 -13.43 -3.59 -2.78
CA ARG A 159 -13.50 -2.75 -1.58
C ARG A 159 -13.30 -1.26 -1.90
N VAL A 160 -13.12 -0.93 -3.17
CA VAL A 160 -12.86 0.44 -3.65
C VAL A 160 -14.06 0.93 -4.44
N ASP A 161 -14.61 2.08 -4.04
CA ASP A 161 -15.74 2.69 -4.76
C ASP A 161 -15.26 3.44 -6.01
N TYR A 162 -14.12 4.16 -5.90
CA TYR A 162 -13.57 4.94 -7.00
C TYR A 162 -12.06 4.79 -7.11
N PHE A 163 -11.59 4.57 -8.35
CA PHE A 163 -10.17 4.60 -8.67
C PHE A 163 -9.78 5.90 -9.35
N ILE A 164 -8.68 6.49 -8.92
CA ILE A 164 -8.00 7.61 -9.58
C ILE A 164 -6.65 7.11 -10.06
N SER A 165 -6.41 7.14 -11.35
CA SER A 165 -5.12 6.78 -11.94
C SER A 165 -4.23 8.01 -12.11
N ASN A 166 -2.92 7.86 -11.87
CA ASN A 166 -1.96 8.93 -12.06
C ASN A 166 -1.61 9.19 -13.54
N SER A 167 -2.08 8.36 -14.47
CA SER A 167 -1.88 8.52 -15.90
C SER A 167 -2.88 7.69 -16.71
N ASN A 168 -3.08 8.03 -17.98
CA ASN A 168 -3.91 7.23 -18.89
C ASN A 168 -3.39 5.80 -19.02
N PHE A 169 -2.06 5.61 -19.04
CA PHE A 169 -1.44 4.29 -19.08
C PHE A 169 -1.82 3.43 -17.87
N ILE A 170 -1.86 4.00 -16.67
CA ILE A 170 -2.31 3.28 -15.48
C ILE A 170 -3.83 3.05 -15.53
N GLY A 171 -4.61 4.02 -16.01
CA GLY A 171 -6.06 3.89 -16.15
C GLY A 171 -6.51 2.75 -17.06
N THR A 172 -5.72 2.41 -18.09
CA THR A 172 -6.01 1.25 -18.97
C THR A 172 -5.65 -0.10 -18.33
N ARG A 173 -5.07 -0.12 -17.14
CA ARG A 173 -4.59 -1.32 -16.42
C ARG A 173 -5.37 -1.60 -15.13
N ILE A 174 -6.23 -0.69 -14.72
CA ILE A 174 -7.19 -0.85 -13.63
C ILE A 174 -8.50 -1.40 -14.18
#